data_e00be09cf0f553272c8f198d2ee950de
#
_entry.id   e00be09cf0f553272c8f198d2ee950de
#
_cell.length_a   1.000
_cell.length_b   1.000
_cell.length_c   1.000
_cell.angle_alpha   90.00
_cell.angle_beta   90.00
_cell.angle_gamma   90.00
#
_symmetry.space_group_name_H-M   'P 1'
#
loop_
_entity.id
_entity.type
_entity.pdbx_description
1 polymer ?
#
loop_
_entity_poly.entity_id
_entity_poly.type
_entity_poly.pdbx_seq_one_letter_code
_entity_poly.pdbx_strand_id
1 'polypeptide(L)'
;MVSQTSGEKHKELSRREYQVAELIAWGAAKKEIPEMLQKLYGGAQISIRTVENIVRRIYEKLHIGKANELSALWFCKYYGVDEGLSPIKQLRNTIYSLLFLIIMIPQICNLDQVIRPSRTRTVRTERVQRRKD
;
A
#
# COMPACT_ATOMS: atom_id res chain seq x y z
N MET A 1 -27.77 -7.07 12.45
CA MET A 1 -27.16 -8.27 11.87
C MET A 1 -26.05 -7.82 10.94
N VAL A 2 -24.86 -7.88 11.42
CA VAL A 2 -23.67 -7.57 10.60
C VAL A 2 -23.31 -8.84 9.84
N SER A 3 -23.49 -8.83 8.53
CA SER A 3 -23.04 -9.90 7.64
C SER A 3 -21.54 -10.05 7.79
N GLN A 4 -21.13 -11.14 8.38
CA GLN A 4 -19.76 -11.60 8.27
C GLN A 4 -19.51 -12.00 6.84
N THR A 5 -18.89 -11.13 6.08
CA THR A 5 -18.35 -11.49 4.77
C THR A 5 -17.10 -12.31 5.00
N SER A 6 -17.25 -13.52 4.63
CA SER A 6 -16.34 -14.64 4.52
C SER A 6 -14.90 -14.29 4.11
N GLY A 7 -13.95 -14.86 4.86
CA GLY A 7 -12.92 -15.63 4.17
C GLY A 7 -11.56 -15.00 4.02
N GLU A 8 -11.10 -14.19 4.96
CA GLU A 8 -9.68 -14.21 5.27
C GLU A 8 -9.54 -14.62 6.73
N LYS A 9 -9.14 -15.85 6.93
CA LYS A 9 -8.61 -16.30 8.21
C LYS A 9 -7.33 -15.52 8.46
N HIS A 10 -7.48 -14.28 8.91
CA HIS A 10 -6.38 -13.61 9.57
C HIS A 10 -5.98 -14.53 10.71
N LYS A 11 -4.81 -15.10 10.58
CA LYS A 11 -4.23 -15.98 11.57
C LYS A 11 -4.30 -15.23 12.90
N GLU A 12 -5.20 -15.63 13.78
CA GLU A 12 -5.46 -14.91 15.02
C GLU A 12 -4.17 -14.73 15.79
N LEU A 13 -3.98 -13.54 16.33
CA LEU A 13 -2.84 -13.21 17.15
C LEU A 13 -2.96 -13.98 18.46
N SER A 14 -1.86 -14.56 18.94
CA SER A 14 -1.81 -15.12 20.28
C SER A 14 -2.01 -14.00 21.33
N ARG A 15 -2.41 -14.36 22.54
CA ARG A 15 -2.60 -13.39 23.64
C ARG A 15 -1.41 -12.44 23.79
N ARG A 16 -0.19 -12.97 23.72
CA ARG A 16 1.02 -12.17 23.88
C ARG A 16 1.29 -11.27 22.66
N GLU A 17 1.05 -11.79 21.46
CA GLU A 17 1.13 -11.01 20.23
C GLU A 17 0.12 -9.87 20.23
N TYR A 18 -1.10 -10.12 20.69
CA TYR A 18 -2.13 -9.10 20.84
C TYR A 18 -1.69 -7.95 21.76
N GLN A 19 -1.18 -8.27 22.97
CA GLN A 19 -0.69 -7.29 23.92
C GLN A 19 0.45 -6.42 23.34
N VAL A 20 1.39 -7.04 22.64
CA VAL A 20 2.49 -6.33 21.99
C VAL A 20 1.97 -5.47 20.82
N ALA A 21 1.06 -5.99 20.02
CA ALA A 21 0.45 -5.26 18.91
C ALA A 21 -0.32 -4.03 19.39
N GLU A 22 -1.07 -4.16 20.48
CA GLU A 22 -1.80 -3.05 21.11
C GLU A 22 -0.84 -1.93 21.55
N LEU A 23 0.23 -2.25 22.26
CA LEU A 23 1.20 -1.28 22.71
C LEU A 23 1.87 -0.54 21.53
N ILE A 24 2.24 -1.26 20.48
CA ILE A 24 2.81 -0.65 19.28
C ILE A 24 1.79 0.22 18.55
N ALA A 25 0.55 -0.21 18.45
CA ALA A 25 -0.52 0.55 17.83
C ALA A 25 -0.75 1.89 18.52
N TRP A 26 -0.60 1.93 19.82
CA TRP A 26 -0.66 3.16 20.63
C TRP A 26 0.65 3.96 20.67
N GLY A 27 1.67 3.53 19.94
CA GLY A 27 2.90 4.29 19.75
C GLY A 27 4.05 3.95 20.72
N ALA A 28 3.96 2.86 21.44
CA ALA A 28 5.06 2.42 22.30
C ALA A 28 6.31 2.05 21.49
N ALA A 29 7.46 2.52 21.95
CA ALA A 29 8.72 2.13 21.36
C ALA A 29 9.08 0.68 21.75
N LYS A 30 9.68 -0.08 20.81
CA LYS A 30 10.03 -1.48 21.04
C LYS A 30 10.86 -1.71 22.30
N LYS A 31 11.70 -0.74 22.68
CA LYS A 31 12.55 -0.79 23.87
C LYS A 31 11.76 -0.69 25.17
N GLU A 32 10.62 -0.01 25.15
CA GLU A 32 9.76 0.22 26.32
C GLU A 32 8.78 -0.92 26.55
N ILE A 33 8.49 -1.69 25.52
CA ILE A 33 7.50 -2.78 25.55
C ILE A 33 7.75 -3.80 26.66
N PRO A 34 8.97 -4.28 26.93
CA PRO A 34 9.21 -5.24 28.00
C PRO A 34 8.76 -4.75 29.36
N GLU A 35 9.07 -3.50 29.67
CA GLU A 35 8.69 -2.85 30.94
C GLU A 35 7.18 -2.59 31.01
N MET A 36 6.60 -2.09 29.93
CA MET A 36 5.15 -1.85 29.83
C MET A 36 4.35 -3.14 29.98
N LEU A 37 4.78 -4.23 29.34
CA LEU A 37 4.12 -5.53 29.46
C LEU A 37 4.13 -6.03 30.90
N GLN A 38 5.24 -5.88 31.61
CA GLN A 38 5.34 -6.28 32.99
C GLN A 38 4.43 -5.44 33.88
N LYS A 39 4.38 -4.13 33.68
CA LYS A 39 3.55 -3.21 34.46
C LYS A 39 2.05 -3.38 34.22
N LEU A 40 1.64 -3.57 32.97
CA LEU A 40 0.22 -3.60 32.60
C LEU A 40 -0.40 -4.99 32.73
N TYR A 41 0.33 -6.02 32.35
CA TYR A 41 -0.19 -7.38 32.25
C TYR A 41 0.45 -8.37 33.24
N GLY A 42 1.50 -7.93 33.94
CA GLY A 42 2.27 -8.78 34.84
C GLY A 42 3.07 -9.88 34.12
N GLY A 43 3.70 -10.72 34.91
CA GLY A 43 4.50 -11.84 34.41
C GLY A 43 6.01 -11.56 34.33
N ALA A 44 6.75 -12.52 33.81
CA ALA A 44 8.19 -12.39 33.65
C ALA A 44 8.56 -11.32 32.63
N GLN A 45 9.57 -10.54 32.92
CA GLN A 45 10.13 -9.58 32.00
C GLN A 45 10.77 -10.32 30.81
N ILE A 46 10.38 -9.93 29.60
CA ILE A 46 10.92 -10.47 28.38
C ILE A 46 12.06 -9.61 27.85
N SER A 47 12.97 -10.19 27.06
CA SER A 47 14.04 -9.43 26.43
C SER A 47 13.54 -8.62 25.24
N ILE A 48 14.26 -7.56 24.90
CA ILE A 48 13.98 -6.75 23.69
C ILE A 48 14.00 -7.64 22.44
N ARG A 49 14.93 -8.59 22.35
CA ARG A 49 15.01 -9.53 21.24
C ARG A 49 13.76 -10.40 21.12
N THR A 50 13.18 -10.81 22.24
CA THR A 50 11.91 -11.54 22.25
C THR A 50 10.78 -10.66 21.70
N VAL A 51 10.74 -9.38 22.08
CA VAL A 51 9.77 -8.41 21.54
C VAL A 51 9.93 -8.28 20.04
N GLU A 52 11.14 -8.13 19.53
CA GLU A 52 11.40 -8.04 18.07
C GLU A 52 10.92 -9.28 17.31
N ASN A 53 11.13 -10.48 17.88
CA ASN A 53 10.64 -11.71 17.29
C ASN A 53 9.10 -11.77 17.28
N ILE A 54 8.46 -11.29 18.34
CA ILE A 54 6.99 -11.21 18.41
C ILE A 54 6.47 -10.22 17.37
N VAL A 55 7.08 -9.05 17.26
CA VAL A 55 6.71 -8.03 16.27
C VAL A 55 6.82 -8.56 14.84
N ARG A 56 7.89 -9.28 14.54
CA ARG A 56 8.05 -9.91 13.23
C ARG A 56 6.92 -10.88 12.92
N ARG A 57 6.56 -11.73 13.88
CA ARG A 57 5.42 -12.67 13.74
C ARG A 57 4.10 -11.95 13.53
N ILE A 58 3.88 -10.85 14.25
CA ILE A 58 2.68 -10.01 14.06
C ILE A 58 2.63 -9.48 12.63
N TYR A 59 3.73 -8.94 12.13
CA TYR A 59 3.81 -8.39 10.78
C TYR A 59 3.59 -9.47 9.70
N GLU A 60 4.15 -10.65 9.89
CA GLU A 60 3.94 -11.80 9.01
C GLU A 60 2.47 -12.26 9.02
N LYS A 61 1.84 -12.33 10.20
CA LYS A 61 0.44 -12.75 10.34
C LYS A 61 -0.56 -11.75 9.76
N LEU A 62 -0.29 -10.46 9.91
CA LEU A 62 -1.16 -9.38 9.46
C LEU A 62 -0.81 -8.87 8.05
N HIS A 63 0.25 -9.41 7.44
CA HIS A 63 0.77 -8.98 6.13
C HIS A 63 1.08 -7.48 6.06
N ILE A 64 1.69 -6.94 7.09
CA ILE A 64 2.10 -5.54 7.21
C ILE A 64 3.62 -5.43 7.31
N GLY A 65 4.15 -4.27 6.92
CA GLY A 65 5.60 -4.03 6.94
C GLY A 65 6.06 -2.98 7.95
N LYS A 66 5.13 -2.18 8.47
CA LYS A 66 5.47 -0.99 9.29
C LYS A 66 4.54 -0.84 10.49
N ALA A 67 5.07 -0.21 11.56
CA ALA A 67 4.30 0.08 12.76
C ALA A 67 3.08 0.99 12.49
N ASN A 68 3.21 1.94 11.57
CA ASN A 68 2.10 2.83 11.20
C ASN A 68 0.95 2.08 10.50
N GLU A 69 1.27 1.06 9.72
CA GLU A 69 0.25 0.18 9.12
C GLU A 69 -0.47 -0.64 10.19
N LEU A 70 0.27 -1.10 11.21
CA LEU A 70 -0.30 -1.78 12.35
C LEU A 70 -1.27 -0.86 13.10
N SER A 71 -0.89 0.38 13.37
CA SER A 71 -1.75 1.36 14.04
C SER A 71 -3.02 1.61 13.25
N ALA A 72 -2.91 1.86 11.94
CA ALA A 72 -4.06 2.08 11.06
C ALA A 72 -5.01 0.88 11.07
N LEU A 73 -4.48 -0.33 10.91
CA LEU A 73 -5.26 -1.56 10.93
C LEU A 73 -5.92 -1.80 12.30
N TRP A 74 -5.19 -1.53 13.37
CA TRP A 74 -5.69 -1.67 14.73
C TRP A 74 -6.88 -0.76 15.01
N PHE A 75 -6.77 0.53 14.69
CA PHE A 75 -7.84 1.49 14.91
C PHE A 75 -9.03 1.24 14.00
N CYS A 76 -8.83 0.83 12.76
CA CYS A 76 -9.93 0.42 11.88
C CYS A 76 -10.69 -0.78 12.45
N LYS A 77 -9.97 -1.79 12.92
CA LYS A 77 -10.56 -3.04 13.38
C LYS A 77 -11.27 -2.92 14.73
N TYR A 78 -10.65 -2.26 15.70
CA TYR A 78 -11.13 -2.23 17.09
C TYR A 78 -11.92 -0.98 17.46
N TYR A 79 -11.71 0.12 16.76
CA TYR A 79 -12.37 1.39 17.04
C TYR A 79 -13.33 1.83 15.93
N GLY A 80 -13.50 1.02 14.91
CA GLY A 80 -14.47 1.29 13.84
C GLY A 80 -14.13 2.52 12.99
N VAL A 81 -12.87 2.91 12.93
CA VAL A 81 -12.42 4.00 12.06
C VAL A 81 -12.54 3.53 10.61
N ASP A 82 -13.23 4.30 9.78
CA ASP A 82 -13.38 3.97 8.37
C ASP A 82 -12.02 4.06 7.66
N GLU A 83 -11.62 2.96 7.05
CA GLU A 83 -10.41 2.91 6.22
C GLU A 83 -10.44 3.90 5.05
N GLY A 84 -11.62 4.29 4.59
CA GLY A 84 -11.80 5.29 3.53
C GLY A 84 -11.27 6.68 3.90
N LEU A 85 -11.15 6.98 5.20
CA LEU A 85 -10.60 8.24 5.69
C LEU A 85 -9.07 8.35 5.52
N SER A 86 -8.39 7.27 5.17
CA SER A 86 -6.93 7.28 4.97
C SER A 86 -6.56 8.12 3.73
N PRO A 87 -5.81 9.20 3.89
CA PRO A 87 -5.37 10.02 2.75
C PRO A 87 -4.46 9.24 1.79
N ILE A 88 -3.74 8.25 2.30
CA ILE A 88 -2.88 7.38 1.49
C ILE A 88 -3.73 6.49 0.58
N LYS A 89 -4.82 5.92 1.08
CA LYS A 89 -5.75 5.13 0.26
C LYS A 89 -6.44 5.98 -0.79
N GLN A 90 -6.88 7.18 -0.42
CA GLN A 90 -7.51 8.10 -1.35
C GLN A 90 -6.55 8.51 -2.48
N LEU A 91 -5.32 8.86 -2.16
CA LEU A 91 -4.30 9.21 -3.14
C LEU A 91 -3.99 8.03 -4.08
N ARG A 92 -3.84 6.83 -3.54
CA ARG A 92 -3.59 5.62 -4.32
C ARG A 92 -4.74 5.30 -5.26
N ASN A 93 -5.97 5.40 -4.81
CA ASN A 93 -7.15 5.19 -5.64
C ASN A 93 -7.23 6.21 -6.77
N THR A 94 -6.92 7.48 -6.50
CA THR A 94 -6.86 8.54 -7.51
C THR A 94 -5.80 8.24 -8.57
N ILE A 95 -4.61 7.82 -8.17
CA ILE A 95 -3.53 7.43 -9.09
C ILE A 95 -3.95 6.25 -9.96
N TYR A 96 -4.56 5.21 -9.40
CA TYR A 96 -5.05 4.06 -10.17
C TYR A 96 -6.15 4.46 -11.15
N SER A 97 -7.07 5.34 -10.76
CA SER A 97 -8.12 5.86 -11.65
C SER A 97 -7.54 6.63 -12.81
N LEU A 98 -6.53 7.48 -12.58
CA LEU A 98 -5.84 8.23 -13.64
C LEU A 98 -5.08 7.30 -14.60
N LEU A 99 -4.37 6.30 -14.08
CA LEU A 99 -3.69 5.30 -14.90
C LEU A 99 -4.67 4.50 -15.75
N PHE A 100 -5.81 4.12 -15.21
CA PHE A 100 -6.87 3.43 -15.93
C PHE A 100 -7.41 4.28 -17.07
N LEU A 101 -7.66 5.57 -16.85
CA LEU A 101 -8.09 6.51 -17.88
C LEU A 101 -7.05 6.64 -18.98
N ILE A 102 -5.76 6.76 -18.64
CA ILE A 102 -4.67 6.84 -19.62
C ILE A 102 -4.60 5.59 -20.50
N ILE A 103 -4.83 4.41 -19.93
CA ILE A 103 -4.85 3.14 -20.67
C ILE A 103 -6.08 3.04 -21.57
N MET A 104 -7.23 3.56 -21.14
CA MET A 104 -8.49 3.45 -21.89
C MET A 104 -8.64 4.49 -23.01
N ILE A 105 -8.05 5.65 -22.89
CA ILE A 105 -8.14 6.73 -23.91
C ILE A 105 -7.71 6.27 -25.30
N PRO A 106 -6.59 5.55 -25.52
CA PRO A 106 -6.20 5.08 -26.84
C PRO A 106 -7.21 4.14 -27.50
N GLN A 107 -7.90 3.34 -26.69
CA GLN A 107 -8.88 2.36 -27.20
C GLN A 107 -10.19 3.04 -27.63
N ILE A 108 -10.58 4.12 -26.97
CA ILE A 108 -11.83 4.83 -27.26
C ILE A 108 -11.67 5.79 -28.44
N CYS A 109 -10.54 6.45 -28.57
CA CYS A 109 -10.32 7.55 -29.50
C CYS A 109 -9.52 7.18 -30.75
N ASN A 110 -9.05 5.93 -30.93
CA ASN A 110 -8.17 5.52 -32.03
C ASN A 110 -7.00 6.50 -32.25
N LEU A 111 -6.36 6.87 -31.16
CA LEU A 111 -5.25 7.82 -31.15
C LEU A 111 -4.05 7.40 -32.01
N ASP A 112 -3.98 6.17 -32.43
CA ASP A 112 -2.98 5.69 -33.37
C ASP A 112 -2.99 6.41 -34.71
N GLN A 113 -4.12 6.98 -35.10
CA GLN A 113 -4.19 7.82 -36.30
C GLN A 113 -3.72 9.25 -36.07
N VAL A 114 -3.83 9.74 -34.86
CA VAL A 114 -3.43 11.11 -34.51
C VAL A 114 -1.93 11.21 -34.23
N ILE A 115 -1.33 10.14 -33.74
CA ILE A 115 0.09 10.08 -33.38
C ILE A 115 0.97 9.60 -34.54
N ARG A 116 0.40 9.16 -35.65
CA ARG A 116 1.21 8.91 -36.84
C ARG A 116 1.80 10.25 -37.27
N PRO A 117 3.13 10.45 -37.14
CA PRO A 117 3.73 11.57 -37.78
C PRO A 117 3.38 11.42 -39.25
N SER A 118 2.65 12.37 -39.78
CA SER A 118 2.54 12.51 -41.20
C SER A 118 3.98 12.49 -41.71
N ARG A 119 4.41 11.42 -42.29
CA ARG A 119 5.57 11.43 -43.14
C ARG A 119 5.23 12.48 -44.18
N THR A 120 5.62 13.68 -43.93
CA THR A 120 5.87 14.63 -44.99
C THR A 120 6.84 13.88 -45.88
N ARG A 121 6.31 13.28 -46.93
CA ARG A 121 7.10 13.07 -48.11
C ARG A 121 7.73 14.43 -48.36
N THR A 122 8.94 14.59 -47.92
CA THR A 122 9.82 15.48 -48.61
C THR A 122 9.79 14.96 -50.01
N VAL A 123 8.94 15.56 -50.80
CA VAL A 123 9.11 15.50 -52.23
C VAL A 123 10.49 16.08 -52.40
N ARG A 124 11.41 15.17 -52.50
CA ARG A 124 12.70 15.47 -53.07
C ARG A 124 12.34 15.95 -54.46
N THR A 125 11.95 17.18 -54.53
CA THR A 125 11.93 17.87 -55.79
C THR A 125 13.34 17.68 -56.29
N GLU A 126 13.34 16.77 -57.16
CA GLU A 126 14.40 16.53 -58.06
C GLU A 126 15.09 17.82 -58.35
N ARG A 127 16.27 17.91 -57.94
CA ARG A 127 17.27 18.63 -58.67
C ARG A 127 17.52 17.85 -59.98
N VAL A 128 16.43 17.73 -60.73
CA VAL A 128 16.56 17.34 -62.09
C VAL A 128 17.18 18.53 -62.76
N GLN A 129 18.51 18.43 -62.82
CA GLN A 129 18.99 18.54 -64.12
C GLN A 129 18.79 19.89 -64.79
N ARG A 130 19.54 20.82 -64.36
CA ARG A 130 20.12 21.66 -65.36
C ARG A 130 21.55 21.23 -65.59
N ARG A 131 21.66 20.17 -66.28
CA ARG A 131 22.79 19.98 -67.18
C ARG A 131 22.22 19.96 -68.54
N LYS A 132 22.21 21.10 -69.07
CA LYS A 132 22.36 21.26 -70.47
C LYS A 132 23.70 21.89 -70.69
N ASP A 133 24.42 21.11 -71.37
CA ASP A 133 25.39 21.44 -72.41
C ASP A 133 26.35 22.55 -72.06
#